data_fe47fb18519cc5299ee5205405a46508
#
_entry.id   fe47fb18519cc5299ee5205405a46508
#
_cell.length_a   1.000
_cell.length_b   1.000
_cell.length_c   1.000
_cell.angle_alpha   90.00
_cell.angle_beta   90.00
_cell.angle_gamma   90.00
#
_symmetry.space_group_name_H-M   'P 1'
#
loop_
_entity.id
_entity.type
_entity.pdbx_description
1 polymer ?
#
loop_
_entity_poly.entity_id
_entity_poly.type
_entity_poly.pdbx_seq_one_letter_code
_entity_poly.pdbx_strand_id
1 'polypeptide(L)'
;TTLTINGKPTDKVVTRTGFRQTEFANGMVKLNGRVIQFKGYAQRTSNEWPAIGLSVPAWLSDYSNGQMLASNANLVRWMHTAPWKQDVDSLDRIGLMQAMPAGDSEADVTGRRWEQRKEVMRDAIIYFRTSPSIVMYEAGNRGVSAEHMAEVKAIRDRYDPHGGRAAGSREMLSKALQDVAAGLIYVLAGAGFS
;
A
#
# COMPACT_ATOMS: atom_id res chain seq x y z
N THR A 1 10.98 3.78 -21.62
CA THR A 1 12.31 4.40 -21.75
C THR A 1 13.16 3.55 -22.68
N THR A 2 13.81 4.17 -23.65
CA THR A 2 14.73 3.49 -24.57
C THR A 2 16.12 4.10 -24.38
N LEU A 3 17.13 3.28 -24.16
CA LEU A 3 18.52 3.68 -24.16
C LEU A 3 19.04 3.61 -25.60
N THR A 4 19.64 4.71 -26.05
CA THR A 4 20.21 4.81 -27.40
C THR A 4 21.70 5.16 -27.31
N ILE A 5 22.53 4.41 -27.97
CA ILE A 5 23.99 4.67 -28.10
C ILE A 5 24.30 4.92 -29.54
N ASN A 6 24.94 6.07 -29.84
CA ASN A 6 25.28 6.48 -31.22
C ASN A 6 24.09 6.42 -32.19
N GLY A 7 22.90 6.85 -31.71
CA GLY A 7 21.68 6.84 -32.52
C GLY A 7 21.00 5.47 -32.68
N LYS A 8 21.56 4.40 -32.15
CA LYS A 8 21.00 3.05 -32.24
C LYS A 8 20.33 2.67 -30.89
N PRO A 9 19.06 2.22 -30.89
CA PRO A 9 18.43 1.66 -29.72
C PRO A 9 19.24 0.46 -29.20
N THR A 10 19.65 0.51 -27.94
CA THR A 10 20.50 -0.53 -27.33
C THR A 10 19.74 -1.31 -26.27
N ASP A 11 18.86 -0.66 -25.53
CA ASP A 11 18.04 -1.29 -24.50
C ASP A 11 16.70 -0.58 -24.36
N LYS A 12 15.69 -1.29 -23.85
CA LYS A 12 14.35 -0.76 -23.64
C LYS A 12 13.75 -1.27 -22.34
N VAL A 13 13.38 -0.34 -21.45
CA VAL A 13 12.62 -0.65 -20.25
C VAL A 13 11.18 -0.17 -20.43
N VAL A 14 10.23 -1.07 -20.21
CA VAL A 14 8.79 -0.77 -20.20
C VAL A 14 8.29 -0.82 -18.77
N THR A 15 7.72 0.28 -18.30
CA THR A 15 7.10 0.37 -16.99
C THR A 15 5.61 0.62 -17.17
N ARG A 16 4.79 -0.28 -16.65
CA ARG A 16 3.34 -0.05 -16.57
C ARG A 16 3.08 0.94 -15.44
N THR A 17 2.24 1.91 -15.69
CA THR A 17 1.78 2.87 -14.68
C THR A 17 0.35 3.29 -14.97
N GLY A 18 -0.26 4.02 -14.07
CA GLY A 18 -1.59 4.61 -14.24
C GLY A 18 -1.67 5.97 -13.57
N PHE A 19 -2.69 6.72 -13.90
CA PHE A 19 -2.94 8.06 -13.35
C PHE A 19 -4.21 8.02 -12.52
N ARG A 20 -4.13 8.58 -11.32
CA ARG A 20 -5.25 8.83 -10.43
C ARG A 20 -4.98 10.04 -9.55
N GLN A 21 -6.02 10.60 -9.01
CA GLN A 21 -5.95 11.60 -7.96
C GLN A 21 -6.62 11.04 -6.71
N THR A 22 -5.92 11.12 -5.58
CA THR A 22 -6.47 10.81 -4.25
C THR A 22 -6.38 12.04 -3.37
N GLU A 23 -7.40 12.27 -2.58
CA GLU A 23 -7.47 13.35 -1.59
C GLU A 23 -7.98 12.75 -0.27
N PHE A 24 -7.26 13.03 0.81
CA PHE A 24 -7.61 12.64 2.16
C PHE A 24 -7.79 13.92 2.97
N ALA A 25 -9.01 14.39 3.10
CA ALA A 25 -9.30 15.66 3.76
C ALA A 25 -10.70 15.67 4.38
N ASN A 26 -10.84 16.39 5.49
CA ASN A 26 -12.13 16.62 6.16
C ASN A 26 -12.89 15.33 6.50
N GLY A 27 -12.18 14.28 6.90
CA GLY A 27 -12.78 12.97 7.20
C GLY A 27 -13.30 12.20 5.98
N MET A 28 -12.97 12.64 4.77
CA MET A 28 -13.40 12.02 3.52
C MET A 28 -12.20 11.55 2.69
N VAL A 29 -12.45 10.52 1.90
CA VAL A 29 -11.54 10.08 0.85
C VAL A 29 -12.17 10.36 -0.51
N LYS A 30 -11.41 11.00 -1.38
CA LYS A 30 -11.83 11.18 -2.76
C LYS A 30 -10.88 10.46 -3.70
N LEU A 31 -11.44 9.80 -4.69
CA LEU A 31 -10.74 9.21 -5.82
C LEU A 31 -11.24 9.87 -7.11
N ASN A 32 -10.33 10.51 -7.85
CA ASN A 32 -10.65 11.22 -9.09
C ASN A 32 -11.83 12.24 -8.90
N GLY A 33 -11.76 12.99 -7.80
CA GLY A 33 -12.75 14.01 -7.44
C GLY A 33 -14.07 13.51 -6.84
N ARG A 34 -14.28 12.18 -6.76
CA ARG A 34 -15.50 11.59 -6.19
C ARG A 34 -15.23 11.06 -4.78
N VAL A 35 -16.13 11.33 -3.85
CA VAL A 35 -16.08 10.72 -2.51
C VAL A 35 -16.30 9.22 -2.65
N ILE A 36 -15.43 8.45 -2.01
CA ILE A 36 -15.52 6.99 -1.95
C ILE A 36 -15.58 6.52 -0.51
N GLN A 37 -16.21 5.37 -0.32
CA GLN A 37 -16.15 4.61 0.92
C GLN A 37 -15.31 3.37 0.68
N PHE A 38 -14.32 3.12 1.54
CA PHE A 38 -13.53 1.91 1.47
C PHE A 38 -14.36 0.70 1.95
N LYS A 39 -14.38 -0.33 1.10
CA LYS A 39 -14.92 -1.65 1.38
C LYS A 39 -13.74 -2.61 1.27
N GLY A 40 -13.02 -2.73 2.38
CA GLY A 40 -11.73 -3.41 2.40
C GLY A 40 -11.82 -4.84 2.93
N TYR A 41 -10.85 -5.63 2.53
CA TYR A 41 -10.55 -6.93 3.11
C TYR A 41 -9.05 -7.04 3.39
N ALA A 42 -8.69 -7.94 4.30
CA ALA A 42 -7.31 -8.22 4.61
C ALA A 42 -6.85 -9.49 3.91
N GLN A 43 -5.64 -9.46 3.36
CA GLN A 43 -5.05 -10.60 2.65
C GLN A 43 -3.58 -10.73 3.03
N ARG A 44 -3.08 -11.97 3.05
CA ARG A 44 -1.65 -12.27 3.15
C ARG A 44 -1.08 -12.53 1.77
N THR A 45 0.17 -12.15 1.56
CA THR A 45 0.87 -12.40 0.30
C THR A 45 1.07 -13.88 0.00
N SER A 46 1.09 -14.70 1.04
CA SER A 46 1.27 -16.15 0.91
C SER A 46 0.02 -16.89 0.46
N ASN A 47 -1.16 -16.29 0.63
CA ASN A 47 -2.47 -16.93 0.43
C ASN A 47 -2.59 -18.34 1.07
N GLU A 48 -1.60 -18.76 1.84
CA GLU A 48 -1.56 -20.02 2.60
C GLU A 48 -1.98 -21.25 1.78
N TRP A 49 -1.58 -21.31 0.52
CA TRP A 49 -1.84 -22.43 -0.37
C TRP A 49 -0.78 -23.52 -0.18
N PRO A 50 -1.08 -24.66 0.42
CA PRO A 50 -0.08 -25.67 0.76
C PRO A 50 0.74 -26.18 -0.42
N ALA A 51 0.14 -26.21 -1.61
CA ALA A 51 0.79 -26.74 -2.82
C ALA A 51 1.84 -25.78 -3.42
N ILE A 52 1.76 -24.47 -3.15
CA ILE A 52 2.61 -23.45 -3.79
C ILE A 52 3.36 -22.59 -2.78
N GLY A 53 3.13 -22.78 -1.49
CA GLY A 53 3.81 -22.04 -0.43
C GLY A 53 3.62 -20.53 -0.54
N LEU A 54 4.71 -19.78 -0.38
CA LEU A 54 4.69 -18.32 -0.37
C LEU A 54 4.66 -17.67 -1.76
N SER A 55 4.99 -18.41 -2.81
CA SER A 55 5.08 -17.86 -4.17
C SER A 55 3.76 -18.05 -4.91
N VAL A 56 2.95 -17.03 -4.92
CA VAL A 56 1.66 -17.03 -5.60
C VAL A 56 1.86 -16.73 -7.08
N PRO A 57 1.42 -17.62 -8.01
CA PRO A 57 1.50 -17.32 -9.43
C PRO A 57 0.49 -16.22 -9.82
N ALA A 58 0.81 -15.47 -10.87
CA ALA A 58 0.02 -14.30 -11.29
C ALA A 58 -1.46 -14.60 -11.53
N TRP A 59 -1.77 -15.76 -12.12
CA TRP A 59 -3.16 -16.17 -12.36
C TRP A 59 -3.97 -16.36 -11.07
N LEU A 60 -3.32 -16.81 -9.99
CA LEU A 60 -3.98 -17.00 -8.70
C LEU A 60 -4.24 -15.66 -8.01
N SER A 61 -3.30 -14.70 -8.11
CA SER A 61 -3.53 -13.33 -7.68
C SER A 61 -4.74 -12.73 -8.42
N ASP A 62 -4.81 -12.87 -9.73
CA ASP A 62 -5.93 -12.37 -10.53
C ASP A 62 -7.26 -13.04 -10.14
N TYR A 63 -7.26 -14.35 -9.93
CA TYR A 63 -8.44 -15.08 -9.47
C TYR A 63 -8.92 -14.62 -8.10
N SER A 64 -8.03 -14.58 -7.11
CA SER A 64 -8.35 -14.18 -5.73
C SER A 64 -8.86 -12.75 -5.68
N ASN A 65 -8.17 -11.82 -6.30
CA ASN A 65 -8.55 -10.41 -6.34
C ASN A 65 -9.85 -10.20 -7.13
N GLY A 66 -10.08 -10.97 -8.20
CA GLY A 66 -11.33 -10.99 -8.96
C GLY A 66 -12.53 -11.39 -8.13
N GLN A 67 -12.39 -12.40 -7.26
CA GLN A 67 -13.47 -12.82 -6.33
C GLN A 67 -13.81 -11.69 -5.34
N MET A 68 -12.80 -10.96 -4.85
CA MET A 68 -13.02 -9.84 -3.94
C MET A 68 -13.71 -8.66 -4.64
N LEU A 69 -13.32 -8.37 -5.87
CA LEU A 69 -14.03 -7.37 -6.69
C LEU A 69 -15.50 -7.77 -6.94
N ALA A 70 -15.76 -9.04 -7.27
CA ALA A 70 -17.09 -9.57 -7.44
C ALA A 70 -17.94 -9.49 -6.15
N SER A 71 -17.30 -9.55 -4.98
CA SER A 71 -17.92 -9.33 -3.68
C SER A 71 -18.10 -7.85 -3.32
N ASN A 72 -17.88 -6.93 -4.29
CA ASN A 72 -18.00 -5.49 -4.11
C ASN A 72 -16.95 -4.86 -3.16
N ALA A 73 -15.81 -5.51 -2.95
CA ALA A 73 -14.67 -4.90 -2.29
C ALA A 73 -13.96 -3.91 -3.24
N ASN A 74 -13.33 -2.88 -2.67
CA ASN A 74 -12.56 -1.89 -3.44
C ASN A 74 -11.18 -1.58 -2.85
N LEU A 75 -10.81 -2.22 -1.73
CA LEU A 75 -9.53 -2.03 -1.05
C LEU A 75 -9.00 -3.36 -0.52
N VAL A 76 -7.72 -3.61 -0.73
CA VAL A 76 -6.96 -4.67 -0.07
C VAL A 76 -6.03 -4.07 0.97
N ARG A 77 -6.02 -4.64 2.16
CA ARG A 77 -4.99 -4.43 3.15
C ARG A 77 -4.09 -5.65 3.26
N TRP A 78 -2.83 -5.52 2.93
CA TRP A 78 -1.86 -6.60 3.06
C TRP A 78 -1.43 -6.79 4.52
N MET A 79 -1.46 -8.02 5.01
CA MET A 79 -1.07 -8.39 6.39
C MET A 79 0.25 -9.18 6.34
N HIS A 80 1.28 -8.78 6.91
CA HIS A 80 1.80 -7.52 7.44
C HIS A 80 3.13 -7.28 6.74
N THR A 81 3.27 -7.86 5.56
CA THR A 81 4.45 -7.80 4.68
C THR A 81 4.05 -7.20 3.33
N ALA A 82 5.01 -6.57 2.68
CA ALA A 82 4.80 -6.05 1.33
C ALA A 82 4.41 -7.20 0.38
N PRO A 83 3.41 -6.98 -0.49
CA PRO A 83 2.98 -7.99 -1.44
C PRO A 83 4.03 -8.24 -2.53
N TRP A 84 3.90 -9.36 -3.21
CA TRP A 84 4.69 -9.65 -4.40
C TRP A 84 4.30 -8.72 -5.56
N LYS A 85 5.22 -8.55 -6.49
CA LYS A 85 4.94 -7.71 -7.67
C LYS A 85 3.72 -8.16 -8.46
N GLN A 86 3.51 -9.46 -8.62
CA GLN A 86 2.33 -10.01 -9.31
C GLN A 86 1.01 -9.67 -8.61
N ASP A 87 1.01 -9.58 -7.27
CA ASP A 87 -0.17 -9.17 -6.52
C ASP A 87 -0.48 -7.69 -6.78
N VAL A 88 0.53 -6.84 -6.75
CA VAL A 88 0.38 -5.40 -7.05
C VAL A 88 -0.06 -5.20 -8.49
N ASP A 89 0.57 -5.88 -9.44
CA ASP A 89 0.21 -5.80 -10.87
C ASP A 89 -1.23 -6.30 -11.11
N SER A 90 -1.68 -7.31 -10.37
CA SER A 90 -3.07 -7.78 -10.41
C SER A 90 -4.04 -6.71 -9.98
N LEU A 91 -3.79 -6.06 -8.84
CA LEU A 91 -4.64 -4.99 -8.34
C LEU A 91 -4.66 -3.76 -9.26
N ASP A 92 -3.51 -3.43 -9.87
CA ASP A 92 -3.43 -2.39 -10.90
C ASP A 92 -4.30 -2.70 -12.13
N ARG A 93 -4.37 -3.98 -12.55
CA ARG A 93 -5.20 -4.40 -13.69
C ARG A 93 -6.68 -4.44 -13.37
N ILE A 94 -7.02 -4.94 -12.20
CA ILE A 94 -8.42 -5.18 -11.79
C ILE A 94 -9.07 -3.88 -11.31
N GLY A 95 -8.29 -2.92 -10.81
CA GLY A 95 -8.78 -1.64 -10.30
C GLY A 95 -9.16 -1.67 -8.82
N LEU A 96 -8.56 -2.55 -8.03
CA LEU A 96 -8.68 -2.54 -6.58
C LEU A 96 -7.57 -1.70 -5.95
N MET A 97 -7.95 -0.86 -5.00
CA MET A 97 -6.98 -0.09 -4.21
C MET A 97 -6.26 -0.97 -3.20
N GLN A 98 -5.09 -0.52 -2.72
CA GLN A 98 -4.35 -1.25 -1.71
C GLN A 98 -3.62 -0.36 -0.71
N ALA A 99 -3.50 -0.88 0.51
CA ALA A 99 -2.63 -0.36 1.56
C ALA A 99 -1.36 -1.22 1.62
N MET A 100 -0.21 -0.58 1.47
CA MET A 100 1.12 -1.19 1.41
C MET A 100 1.80 -1.14 2.78
N PRO A 101 2.08 -2.29 3.43
CA PRO A 101 2.76 -2.31 4.72
C PRO A 101 4.28 -2.13 4.61
N ALA A 102 4.89 -1.74 5.71
CA ALA A 102 6.32 -1.62 5.89
C ALA A 102 6.96 -2.92 6.42
N GLY A 103 6.89 -4.00 5.65
CA GLY A 103 7.41 -5.29 6.08
C GLY A 103 6.67 -5.84 7.31
N ASP A 104 7.38 -6.58 8.19
CA ASP A 104 6.81 -7.10 9.44
C ASP A 104 6.43 -5.97 10.41
N SER A 105 5.22 -5.46 10.23
CA SER A 105 4.71 -4.28 10.92
C SER A 105 3.69 -4.60 12.02
N GLU A 106 3.89 -5.67 12.80
CA GLU A 106 2.95 -6.08 13.84
C GLU A 106 2.82 -5.04 14.95
N ALA A 107 3.89 -4.68 15.62
CA ALA A 107 3.88 -3.74 16.73
C ALA A 107 4.95 -2.66 16.53
N ASP A 108 4.84 -1.58 17.29
CA ASP A 108 5.92 -0.60 17.34
C ASP A 108 7.19 -1.23 17.89
N VAL A 109 8.33 -0.86 17.33
CA VAL A 109 9.65 -1.40 17.67
C VAL A 109 10.67 -0.29 17.71
N THR A 110 11.79 -0.52 18.36
CA THR A 110 12.86 0.48 18.53
C THR A 110 14.20 -0.03 18.01
N GLY A 111 15.17 0.86 17.92
CA GLY A 111 16.53 0.56 17.55
C GLY A 111 16.63 -0.04 16.14
N ARG A 112 17.50 -1.04 15.97
CA ARG A 112 17.81 -1.62 14.66
C ARG A 112 16.56 -2.17 13.92
N ARG A 113 15.58 -2.73 14.65
CA ARG A 113 14.35 -3.24 14.02
C ARG A 113 13.52 -2.11 13.42
N TRP A 114 13.49 -0.96 14.06
CA TRP A 114 12.80 0.21 13.51
C TRP A 114 13.54 0.74 12.26
N GLU A 115 14.87 0.83 12.31
CA GLU A 115 15.66 1.23 11.14
C GLU A 115 15.42 0.31 9.95
N GLN A 116 15.45 -1.01 10.16
CA GLN A 116 15.14 -1.99 9.11
C GLN A 116 13.73 -1.81 8.55
N ARG A 117 12.75 -1.52 9.39
CA ARG A 117 11.36 -1.27 8.96
C ARG A 117 11.26 -0.02 8.08
N LYS A 118 11.96 1.05 8.45
CA LYS A 118 12.08 2.27 7.62
C LYS A 118 12.72 1.98 6.26
N GLU A 119 13.77 1.16 6.24
CA GLU A 119 14.43 0.76 4.99
C GLU A 119 13.49 -0.04 4.09
N VAL A 120 12.77 -1.02 4.65
CA VAL A 120 11.76 -1.79 3.89
C VAL A 120 10.66 -0.88 3.35
N MET A 121 10.17 0.07 4.14
CA MET A 121 9.17 1.04 3.67
C MET A 121 9.72 1.90 2.53
N ARG A 122 10.94 2.42 2.68
CA ARG A 122 11.62 3.19 1.62
C ARG A 122 11.71 2.38 0.32
N ASP A 123 12.18 1.15 0.42
CA ASP A 123 12.40 0.31 -0.74
C ASP A 123 11.07 -0.10 -1.40
N ALA A 124 10.05 -0.40 -0.62
CA ALA A 124 8.71 -0.66 -1.13
C ALA A 124 8.13 0.57 -1.85
N ILE A 125 8.28 1.77 -1.29
CA ILE A 125 7.85 3.01 -1.94
C ILE A 125 8.58 3.20 -3.27
N ILE A 126 9.90 3.11 -3.29
CA ILE A 126 10.70 3.31 -4.51
C ILE A 126 10.29 2.29 -5.58
N TYR A 127 10.10 1.04 -5.20
CA TYR A 127 9.78 -0.04 -6.11
C TYR A 127 8.36 0.05 -6.68
N PHE A 128 7.38 0.45 -5.85
CA PHE A 128 5.97 0.39 -6.21
C PHE A 128 5.29 1.76 -6.44
N ARG A 129 5.98 2.88 -6.30
CA ARG A 129 5.38 4.23 -6.45
C ARG A 129 4.74 4.50 -7.82
N THR A 130 5.05 3.70 -8.83
CA THR A 130 4.42 3.79 -10.15
C THR A 130 3.09 3.03 -10.26
N SER A 131 2.73 2.25 -9.23
CA SER A 131 1.50 1.45 -9.19
C SER A 131 0.32 2.31 -8.72
N PRO A 132 -0.69 2.55 -9.55
CA PRO A 132 -1.82 3.44 -9.22
C PRO A 132 -2.75 2.87 -8.15
N SER A 133 -2.79 1.56 -7.98
CA SER A 133 -3.62 0.91 -6.96
C SER A 133 -3.19 1.20 -5.52
N ILE A 134 -1.92 1.51 -5.28
CA ILE A 134 -1.45 1.87 -3.95
C ILE A 134 -1.96 3.26 -3.59
N VAL A 135 -2.79 3.34 -2.54
CA VAL A 135 -3.37 4.61 -2.05
C VAL A 135 -2.85 4.98 -0.68
N MET A 136 -2.19 4.07 0.01
CA MET A 136 -1.75 4.24 1.38
C MET A 136 -0.49 3.43 1.69
N TYR A 137 0.37 3.97 2.55
CA TYR A 137 1.50 3.27 3.18
C TYR A 137 1.23 3.06 4.66
N GLU A 138 1.34 1.80 5.12
CA GLU A 138 1.06 1.40 6.49
C GLU A 138 2.34 1.22 7.30
N ALA A 139 2.46 1.95 8.41
CA ALA A 139 3.60 1.89 9.32
C ALA A 139 3.53 0.73 10.33
N GLY A 140 2.35 0.25 10.68
CA GLY A 140 2.17 -0.80 11.66
C GLY A 140 0.75 -1.33 11.78
N ASN A 141 0.65 -2.59 12.22
CA ASN A 141 -0.62 -3.25 12.54
C ASN A 141 -1.14 -2.87 13.93
N ARG A 142 -0.25 -2.54 14.84
CA ARG A 142 -0.53 -2.03 16.18
C ARG A 142 -0.24 -0.54 16.23
N GLY A 143 -0.53 0.08 17.39
CA GLY A 143 -0.20 1.48 17.60
C GLY A 143 1.27 1.76 17.33
N VAL A 144 1.53 2.79 16.56
CA VAL A 144 2.87 3.30 16.26
C VAL A 144 3.01 4.67 16.92
N SER A 145 4.16 4.96 17.54
CA SER A 145 4.41 6.24 18.18
C SER A 145 4.29 7.41 17.21
N ALA A 146 3.99 8.59 17.73
CA ALA A 146 3.90 9.79 16.91
C ALA A 146 5.24 10.13 16.23
N GLU A 147 6.35 9.87 16.92
CA GLU A 147 7.69 10.04 16.38
C GLU A 147 7.94 9.15 15.16
N HIS A 148 7.68 7.85 15.29
CA HIS A 148 7.81 6.89 14.20
C HIS A 148 6.86 7.18 13.04
N MET A 149 5.65 7.64 13.32
CA MET A 149 4.72 8.08 12.27
C MET A 149 5.25 9.30 11.50
N ALA A 150 5.88 10.26 12.20
CA ALA A 150 6.50 11.40 11.54
C ALA A 150 7.66 10.96 10.62
N GLU A 151 8.47 9.99 11.04
CA GLU A 151 9.54 9.43 10.21
C GLU A 151 8.99 8.71 8.97
N VAL A 152 7.93 7.89 9.12
CA VAL A 152 7.27 7.23 7.98
C VAL A 152 6.70 8.25 6.99
N LYS A 153 6.08 9.31 7.52
CA LYS A 153 5.60 10.42 6.70
C LYS A 153 6.75 11.10 5.95
N ALA A 154 7.87 11.35 6.62
CA ALA A 154 9.03 11.96 5.99
C ALA A 154 9.62 11.07 4.87
N ILE A 155 9.64 9.75 5.05
CA ILE A 155 10.06 8.79 4.01
C ILE A 155 9.10 8.89 2.80
N ARG A 156 7.79 8.87 3.03
CA ARG A 156 6.81 9.05 1.96
C ARG A 156 7.02 10.38 1.23
N ASP A 157 7.13 11.48 1.95
CA ASP A 157 7.28 12.82 1.38
C ASP A 157 8.57 12.95 0.54
N ARG A 158 9.62 12.23 0.92
CA ARG A 158 10.88 12.22 0.19
C ARG A 158 10.85 11.37 -1.09
N TYR A 159 10.23 10.19 -1.05
CA TYR A 159 10.35 9.21 -2.14
C TYR A 159 9.10 9.11 -3.01
N ASP A 160 7.98 9.66 -2.55
CA ASP A 160 6.71 9.71 -3.28
C ASP A 160 5.94 11.02 -3.01
N PRO A 161 6.55 12.20 -3.24
CA PRO A 161 5.98 13.49 -2.86
C PRO A 161 4.68 13.84 -3.61
N HIS A 162 4.47 13.26 -4.79
CA HIS A 162 3.35 13.59 -5.67
C HIS A 162 2.35 12.43 -5.85
N GLY A 163 2.56 11.32 -5.18
CA GLY A 163 1.71 10.13 -5.33
C GLY A 163 0.31 10.26 -4.73
N GLY A 164 0.04 11.28 -3.93
CA GLY A 164 -1.24 11.48 -3.26
C GLY A 164 -1.59 10.34 -2.27
N ARG A 165 -0.57 9.63 -1.76
CA ARG A 165 -0.74 8.49 -0.87
C ARG A 165 -0.71 8.93 0.58
N ALA A 166 -1.65 8.44 1.38
CA ALA A 166 -1.62 8.63 2.82
C ALA A 166 -0.54 7.75 3.48
N ALA A 167 -0.06 8.17 4.65
CA ALA A 167 0.72 7.33 5.55
C ALA A 167 -0.06 7.14 6.85
N GLY A 168 -0.06 5.93 7.40
CA GLY A 168 -0.84 5.65 8.58
C GLY A 168 -0.48 4.33 9.26
N SER A 169 -1.18 4.02 10.33
CA SER A 169 -1.14 2.75 11.04
C SER A 169 -2.56 2.24 11.26
N ARG A 170 -2.74 0.93 11.40
CA ARG A 170 -4.05 0.34 11.67
C ARG A 170 -4.66 0.89 12.97
N GLU A 171 -3.88 0.98 14.03
CA GLU A 171 -4.32 1.51 15.31
C GLU A 171 -3.83 2.95 15.47
N MET A 172 -4.68 3.91 15.15
CA MET A 172 -4.40 5.33 15.27
C MET A 172 -5.36 5.98 16.28
N LEU A 173 -5.31 5.48 17.49
CA LEU A 173 -6.21 5.92 18.56
C LEU A 173 -5.69 7.15 19.30
N SER A 174 -4.44 7.56 19.14
CA SER A 174 -3.92 8.73 19.83
C SER A 174 -4.25 10.02 19.09
N LYS A 175 -4.63 11.04 19.84
CA LYS A 175 -4.99 12.37 19.31
C LYS A 175 -3.86 13.02 18.50
N ALA A 176 -2.61 12.71 18.81
CA ALA A 176 -1.44 13.19 18.09
C ALA A 176 -1.31 12.63 16.67
N LEU A 177 -1.99 11.53 16.36
CA LEU A 177 -1.97 10.90 15.05
C LEU A 177 -3.21 11.25 14.21
N GLN A 178 -4.18 11.98 14.76
CA GLN A 178 -5.44 12.36 14.08
C GLN A 178 -5.23 13.35 12.94
N ASP A 179 -4.10 14.07 12.93
CA ASP A 179 -3.73 14.97 11.83
C ASP A 179 -3.24 14.23 10.58
N VAL A 180 -3.02 12.93 10.69
CA VAL A 180 -2.73 12.08 9.55
C VAL A 180 -4.05 11.51 9.05
N ALA A 181 -4.56 12.03 7.95
CA ALA A 181 -5.87 11.68 7.35
C ALA A 181 -6.13 10.16 7.21
N ALA A 182 -5.06 9.36 7.16
CA ALA A 182 -5.11 7.92 7.07
C ALA A 182 -5.71 7.23 8.31
N GLY A 183 -5.60 7.80 9.52
CA GLY A 183 -6.14 7.20 10.73
C GLY A 183 -7.64 6.99 10.72
N LEU A 184 -8.37 7.93 10.17
CA LEU A 184 -9.82 7.83 10.04
C LEU A 184 -10.25 6.65 9.14
N ILE A 185 -9.47 6.35 8.12
CA ILE A 185 -9.77 5.28 7.16
C ILE A 185 -9.64 3.91 7.81
N TYR A 186 -8.64 3.71 8.65
CA TYR A 186 -8.44 2.44 9.34
C TYR A 186 -9.45 2.19 10.46
N VAL A 187 -9.86 3.21 11.17
CA VAL A 187 -10.91 3.09 12.17
C VAL A 187 -12.24 2.68 11.51
N LEU A 188 -12.57 3.26 10.38
CA LEU A 188 -13.78 2.91 9.63
C LEU A 188 -13.69 1.53 8.98
N ALA A 189 -12.53 1.14 8.44
CA ALA A 189 -12.31 -0.18 7.86
C ALA A 189 -12.16 -1.28 8.93
N GLY A 190 -11.57 -0.96 10.09
CA GLY A 190 -11.40 -1.90 11.21
C GLY A 190 -12.69 -2.21 11.98
N ALA A 191 -13.64 -1.29 12.02
CA ALA A 191 -14.92 -1.47 12.69
C ALA A 191 -15.91 -2.41 11.94
N GLY A 192 -15.60 -2.76 10.68
CA GLY A 192 -16.43 -3.63 9.85
C GLY A 192 -16.00 -5.09 9.76
N PHE A 193 -14.90 -5.48 10.42
CA PHE A 193 -14.30 -6.82 10.30
C PHE A 193 -13.84 -7.40 11.65
N SER A 194 -14.56 -7.15 12.73
CA SER A 194 -14.41 -7.90 13.98
C SER A 194 -15.37 -9.07 14.01
#